data_f44c0ebde8701a097f1767cdcc2cadef
#
_entry.id   f44c0ebde8701a097f1767cdcc2cadef
#
_cell.length_a   1.000
_cell.length_b   1.000
_cell.length_c   1.000
_cell.angle_alpha   90.00
_cell.angle_beta   90.00
_cell.angle_gamma   90.00
#
_symmetry.space_group_name_H-M   'P 1'
#
loop_
_entity.id
_entity.type
_entity.pdbx_description
1 polymer ?
#
loop_
_entity_poly.entity_id
_entity_poly.type
_entity_poly.pdbx_seq_one_letter_code
_entity_poly.pdbx_strand_id
1 'polypeptide(L)'
;AKNPGSWANNLKVCIIDDKADQTLAVSAGTATSTTIGFGVTVGVSSILVGAGSTSVFTGYLKGIVTGKTGTSIDVKLTARVATGSTAEVAIDYKEGNQLSSILPGNTITVVNSAGVAQTTQTLGSSATDVIDWYDQQQLDLTNSTIYWKSIAPKPISNEYVIERGGKNDAIHVAVVDDTGTVTGIQGNLIEKHLFLSKASDSISAVNSPQKIWWKDYLAQFSRFVYVGDNPSDNSNPNETTYATGFSSGYVGISTASGQWNLPAQGAIYSAIGNVTYNLTGGDDYAASGGMTASLGDLVTAYRLFNNRDEVPLDYLIMGPGLANKSESQAKAQELISIANQRKDCIATISPHRADVVDVTNRDTQTDNIISFYAPLSSSSYAIFDDNYKYTYDRFNNKFRYIPANADIAGLCVRTSIFAYPWFSPAGQQRGVLNNAIKLAYNSGRTQRDRLYSQRVNSVINQPGIGIILYGDKTGLGYASAFDRINVRRLFLTIEQALERTAQAQLFEINDEITRSNFINIVEPYLRDVQAKRGLYDFRVICDESNNTPDIIDNNEFRGDIYLKPTKSINYVTLTYVATRTGVSFEEVIGRV
;
A
#
# COMPACT_ATOMS: atom_id res chain seq x y z
N ALA A 1 -1.36 11.07 -1.86
CA ALA A 1 -2.14 10.38 -0.81
C ALA A 1 -2.21 8.88 -1.07
N LYS A 2 -2.36 8.07 -0.01
CA LYS A 2 -2.50 6.60 -0.13
C LYS A 2 -3.87 6.16 -0.61
N ASN A 3 -4.89 6.92 -0.31
CA ASN A 3 -6.25 6.64 -0.75
C ASN A 3 -6.73 7.74 -1.69
N PRO A 4 -7.41 7.39 -2.80
CA PRO A 4 -7.96 8.37 -3.71
C PRO A 4 -9.11 9.16 -3.07
N GLY A 5 -9.33 10.39 -3.53
CA GLY A 5 -10.43 11.24 -3.10
C GLY A 5 -10.01 12.70 -2.91
N SER A 6 -10.96 13.62 -2.93
CA SER A 6 -10.74 15.05 -2.69
C SER A 6 -10.37 15.37 -1.25
N TRP A 7 -10.64 14.47 -0.32
CA TRP A 7 -10.34 14.62 1.11
C TRP A 7 -8.86 14.93 1.39
N ALA A 8 -7.96 14.37 0.57
CA ALA A 8 -6.53 14.55 0.74
C ALA A 8 -6.04 15.94 0.35
N ASN A 9 -6.81 16.71 -0.44
CA ASN A 9 -6.47 18.10 -0.80
C ASN A 9 -6.44 19.04 0.41
N ASN A 10 -6.91 18.59 1.55
CA ASN A 10 -6.91 19.32 2.83
C ASN A 10 -5.71 18.98 3.72
N LEU A 11 -4.85 18.09 3.26
CA LEU A 11 -3.66 17.67 3.99
C LEU A 11 -2.44 18.46 3.54
N LYS A 12 -1.62 18.84 4.52
CA LYS A 12 -0.26 19.35 4.33
C LYS A 12 0.75 18.34 4.84
N VAL A 13 1.84 18.20 4.08
CA VAL A 13 3.00 17.40 4.47
C VAL A 13 4.16 18.36 4.71
N CYS A 14 4.56 18.50 5.95
CA CYS A 14 5.64 19.35 6.38
C CYS A 14 6.89 18.51 6.63
N ILE A 15 8.03 18.97 6.12
CA ILE A 15 9.32 18.29 6.25
C ILE A 15 10.35 19.30 6.74
N ILE A 16 11.18 18.90 7.70
CA ILE A 16 12.30 19.72 8.18
C ILE A 16 13.55 18.88 8.34
N ASP A 17 14.68 19.52 8.07
CA ASP A 17 16.00 18.96 8.35
C ASP A 17 16.93 20.00 9.04
N ASP A 18 18.20 19.64 9.21
CA ASP A 18 19.21 20.47 9.85
C ASP A 18 19.90 21.41 8.83
N LYS A 19 19.14 22.38 8.26
CA LYS A 19 19.68 23.33 7.26
C LYS A 19 20.56 24.42 7.88
N ALA A 20 20.18 24.92 9.03
CA ALA A 20 20.89 26.01 9.70
C ALA A 20 20.98 25.81 11.22
N ASP A 21 21.91 26.50 11.83
CA ASP A 21 22.10 26.48 13.28
C ASP A 21 21.54 27.74 13.93
N GLN A 22 21.86 28.89 13.39
CA GLN A 22 21.47 30.18 13.96
C GLN A 22 20.92 31.13 12.90
N THR A 23 19.96 31.95 13.30
CA THR A 23 19.49 33.11 12.54
C THR A 23 20.03 34.39 13.17
N LEU A 24 20.69 35.18 12.36
CA LEU A 24 21.34 36.45 12.76
C LEU A 24 20.54 37.63 12.21
N ALA A 25 20.15 38.55 13.07
CA ALA A 25 19.56 39.82 12.67
C ALA A 25 20.65 40.73 12.08
N VAL A 26 20.48 41.13 10.83
CA VAL A 26 21.44 41.96 10.09
C VAL A 26 20.75 43.18 9.49
N SER A 27 21.54 44.20 9.13
CA SER A 27 21.02 45.34 8.40
C SER A 27 20.56 44.95 6.99
N ALA A 28 19.63 45.70 6.43
CA ALA A 28 19.17 45.48 5.05
C ALA A 28 20.32 45.53 4.03
N GLY A 29 21.33 46.41 4.26
CA GLY A 29 22.53 46.46 3.41
C GLY A 29 23.37 45.19 3.50
N THR A 30 23.56 44.64 4.69
CA THR A 30 24.25 43.35 4.89
C THR A 30 23.48 42.21 4.25
N ALA A 31 22.18 42.14 4.47
CA ALA A 31 21.35 41.10 3.83
C ALA A 31 21.38 41.17 2.29
N THR A 32 21.39 42.37 1.72
CA THR A 32 21.47 42.59 0.27
C THR A 32 22.81 42.17 -0.31
N SER A 33 23.93 42.49 0.38
CA SER A 33 25.28 42.12 -0.06
C SER A 33 25.63 40.63 0.19
N THR A 34 24.80 39.90 0.91
CA THR A 34 24.99 38.50 1.23
C THR A 34 24.29 37.62 0.19
N THR A 35 24.93 36.53 -0.22
CA THR A 35 24.35 35.51 -1.07
C THR A 35 24.38 34.15 -0.36
N ILE A 36 23.36 33.33 -0.54
CA ILE A 36 23.36 31.94 -0.03
C ILE A 36 24.59 31.22 -0.56
N GLY A 37 25.32 30.54 0.31
CA GLY A 37 26.60 29.91 0.01
C GLY A 37 27.81 30.77 0.38
N PHE A 38 27.65 32.03 0.74
CA PHE A 38 28.76 32.86 1.28
C PHE A 38 29.17 32.37 2.66
N GLY A 39 30.43 32.55 3.01
CA GLY A 39 30.97 32.28 4.34
C GLY A 39 30.66 33.37 5.34
N VAL A 40 30.59 32.97 6.58
CA VAL A 40 30.55 33.89 7.72
C VAL A 40 31.72 33.57 8.64
N THR A 41 32.50 34.57 8.97
CA THR A 41 33.53 34.48 9.99
C THR A 41 33.20 35.39 11.16
N VAL A 42 33.40 34.89 12.38
CA VAL A 42 33.08 35.61 13.62
C VAL A 42 34.29 35.56 14.52
N GLY A 43 34.85 36.75 14.83
CA GLY A 43 35.92 36.83 15.81
C GLY A 43 35.40 36.57 17.23
N VAL A 44 36.04 35.64 17.92
CA VAL A 44 35.68 35.27 19.30
C VAL A 44 36.82 35.69 20.20
N SER A 45 36.62 36.70 21.00
CA SER A 45 37.59 37.09 22.02
C SER A 45 37.23 36.47 23.37
N SER A 46 37.92 35.42 23.75
CA SER A 46 37.87 34.74 25.06
C SER A 46 36.49 34.21 25.52
N ILE A 47 36.21 32.98 25.23
CA ILE A 47 35.05 32.28 25.78
C ILE A 47 35.52 31.18 26.72
N LEU A 48 34.97 31.15 27.95
CA LEU A 48 35.24 30.11 28.94
C LEU A 48 34.58 28.79 28.51
N VAL A 49 35.35 27.71 28.52
CA VAL A 49 34.89 26.37 28.14
C VAL A 49 34.26 25.69 29.34
N GLY A 50 32.93 25.76 29.47
CA GLY A 50 32.15 25.03 30.47
C GLY A 50 32.25 25.56 31.90
N ALA A 51 31.28 25.23 32.73
CA ALA A 51 31.28 25.61 34.15
C ALA A 51 32.48 24.99 34.88
N GLY A 52 33.38 25.81 35.41
CA GLY A 52 34.59 25.36 36.13
C GLY A 52 35.84 25.16 35.28
N SER A 53 35.80 25.42 33.96
CA SER A 53 36.99 25.34 33.10
C SER A 53 37.72 26.68 33.05
N THR A 54 39.05 26.65 33.15
CA THR A 54 39.96 27.79 32.94
C THR A 54 40.45 27.89 31.50
N SER A 55 40.01 27.00 30.61
CA SER A 55 40.42 27.03 29.21
C SER A 55 39.67 28.11 28.44
N VAL A 56 40.42 28.98 27.81
CA VAL A 56 39.93 30.12 27.03
C VAL A 56 40.21 29.83 25.56
N PHE A 57 39.16 29.84 24.71
CA PHE A 57 39.34 29.79 23.26
C PHE A 57 39.40 31.20 22.73
N THR A 58 40.46 31.51 22.00
CA THR A 58 40.60 32.76 21.22
C THR A 58 40.81 32.39 19.76
N GLY A 59 40.01 32.98 18.88
CA GLY A 59 40.04 32.66 17.45
C GLY A 59 38.80 33.18 16.73
N TYR A 60 38.39 32.45 15.73
CA TYR A 60 37.17 32.77 15.00
C TYR A 60 36.35 31.52 14.66
N LEU A 61 35.06 31.71 14.57
CA LEU A 61 34.13 30.68 14.05
C LEU A 61 33.96 30.87 12.54
N LYS A 62 33.76 29.77 11.84
CA LYS A 62 33.40 29.77 10.43
C LYS A 62 32.03 29.15 10.26
N GLY A 63 31.24 29.70 9.37
CA GLY A 63 29.93 29.19 8.99
C GLY A 63 29.60 29.52 7.54
N ILE A 64 28.45 29.05 7.10
CA ILE A 64 27.92 29.28 5.75
C ILE A 64 26.53 29.87 5.87
N VAL A 65 26.22 30.82 5.01
CA VAL A 65 24.87 31.34 4.85
C VAL A 65 24.01 30.31 4.09
N THR A 66 23.00 29.77 4.71
CA THR A 66 22.08 28.79 4.16
C THR A 66 20.69 29.33 3.84
N GLY A 67 20.39 30.53 4.35
CA GLY A 67 19.14 31.23 4.11
C GLY A 67 19.30 32.73 4.34
N LYS A 68 18.41 33.56 3.80
CA LYS A 68 18.34 34.99 4.07
C LYS A 68 16.95 35.55 3.90
N THR A 69 16.68 36.61 4.66
CA THR A 69 15.53 37.49 4.47
C THR A 69 16.02 38.94 4.24
N GLY A 70 15.12 39.90 4.19
CA GLY A 70 15.51 41.32 4.06
C GLY A 70 16.32 41.88 5.23
N THR A 71 16.26 41.25 6.41
CA THR A 71 16.87 41.73 7.66
C THR A 71 17.47 40.60 8.50
N SER A 72 17.63 39.40 7.95
CA SER A 72 18.29 38.29 8.65
C SER A 72 19.04 37.37 7.69
N ILE A 73 20.01 36.65 8.22
CA ILE A 73 20.71 35.55 7.55
C ILE A 73 20.69 34.30 8.43
N ASP A 74 20.48 33.14 7.81
CA ASP A 74 20.59 31.84 8.47
C ASP A 74 21.98 31.26 8.23
N VAL A 75 22.63 30.81 9.28
CA VAL A 75 24.02 30.36 9.24
C VAL A 75 24.13 28.94 9.77
N LYS A 76 24.81 28.06 9.00
CA LYS A 76 25.27 26.76 9.44
C LYS A 76 26.73 26.88 9.87
N LEU A 77 27.04 26.61 11.12
CA LEU A 77 28.39 26.66 11.65
C LEU A 77 29.17 25.40 11.30
N THR A 78 30.39 25.54 10.82
CA THR A 78 31.17 24.42 10.27
C THR A 78 32.44 24.14 11.03
N ALA A 79 33.16 25.19 11.47
CA ALA A 79 34.47 25.05 12.08
C ALA A 79 34.80 26.18 13.04
N ARG A 80 35.82 25.93 13.87
CA ARG A 80 36.53 26.93 14.66
C ARG A 80 38.01 26.94 14.29
N VAL A 81 38.62 28.09 14.31
CA VAL A 81 40.05 28.27 14.04
C VAL A 81 40.66 29.05 15.19
N ALA A 82 41.70 28.51 15.84
CA ALA A 82 42.41 29.18 16.92
C ALA A 82 43.25 30.37 16.42
N THR A 83 43.41 31.42 17.23
CA THR A 83 44.26 32.56 16.87
C THR A 83 45.69 32.12 16.57
N GLY A 84 46.20 32.55 15.42
CA GLY A 84 47.53 32.20 14.95
C GLY A 84 47.64 30.79 14.31
N SER A 85 46.52 30.07 14.17
CA SER A 85 46.43 28.78 13.47
C SER A 85 45.74 28.96 12.14
N THR A 86 46.07 28.07 11.19
CA THR A 86 45.34 27.88 9.95
C THR A 86 44.53 26.58 9.96
N ALA A 87 44.70 25.79 11.03
CA ALA A 87 44.00 24.52 11.17
C ALA A 87 42.52 24.73 11.57
N GLU A 88 41.63 24.19 10.78
CA GLU A 88 40.21 24.19 11.05
C GLU A 88 39.82 22.96 11.86
N VAL A 89 39.09 23.14 12.93
CA VAL A 89 38.52 22.08 13.74
C VAL A 89 37.02 22.11 13.53
N ALA A 90 36.47 21.01 12.98
CA ALA A 90 35.01 20.88 12.81
C ALA A 90 34.29 21.03 14.15
N ILE A 91 33.16 21.69 14.15
CA ILE A 91 32.32 21.85 15.33
C ILE A 91 30.94 21.28 15.11
N ASP A 92 30.38 20.75 16.20
CA ASP A 92 28.96 20.46 16.28
C ASP A 92 28.29 21.62 17.03
N TYR A 93 27.33 22.26 16.40
CA TYR A 93 26.55 23.30 17.03
C TYR A 93 25.69 22.70 18.16
N LYS A 94 25.72 23.34 19.31
CA LYS A 94 24.81 23.07 20.42
C LYS A 94 24.31 24.42 20.95
N GLU A 95 22.98 24.55 21.00
CA GLU A 95 22.36 25.74 21.60
C GLU A 95 22.90 25.99 23.00
N GLY A 96 23.20 27.25 23.28
CA GLY A 96 23.78 27.66 24.56
C GLY A 96 25.25 27.30 24.77
N ASN A 97 25.92 26.64 23.83
CA ASN A 97 27.36 26.40 23.89
C ASN A 97 28.13 27.57 23.30
N GLN A 98 28.73 28.38 24.17
CA GLN A 98 29.48 29.59 23.80
C GLN A 98 30.64 29.34 22.83
N LEU A 99 31.23 28.13 22.83
CA LEU A 99 32.33 27.79 21.91
C LEU A 99 31.85 27.41 20.49
N SER A 100 30.60 27.04 20.36
CA SER A 100 30.02 26.60 19.11
C SER A 100 28.95 27.53 18.56
N SER A 101 28.78 28.72 19.18
CA SER A 101 27.69 29.63 18.85
C SER A 101 28.21 31.04 18.59
N ILE A 102 27.56 31.72 17.65
CA ILE A 102 27.66 33.17 17.52
C ILE A 102 26.82 33.81 18.64
N LEU A 103 27.33 34.85 19.28
CA LEU A 103 26.66 35.53 20.39
C LEU A 103 26.19 36.93 20.00
N PRO A 104 25.12 37.44 20.64
CA PRO A 104 24.74 38.82 20.51
C PRO A 104 25.94 39.75 20.82
N GLY A 105 26.11 40.82 20.02
CA GLY A 105 27.23 41.72 20.12
C GLY A 105 28.51 41.29 19.39
N ASN A 106 28.58 40.08 18.86
CA ASN A 106 29.71 39.66 18.03
C ASN A 106 29.74 40.43 16.70
N THR A 107 30.95 40.62 16.16
CA THR A 107 31.15 41.15 14.81
C THR A 107 31.31 40.03 13.83
N ILE A 108 30.44 39.99 12.83
CA ILE A 108 30.46 39.03 11.73
C ILE A 108 31.06 39.66 10.48
N THR A 109 31.81 38.88 9.71
CA THR A 109 32.26 39.26 8.36
C THR A 109 31.74 38.21 7.38
N VAL A 110 30.96 38.66 6.40
CA VAL A 110 30.48 37.84 5.30
C VAL A 110 31.53 37.81 4.19
N VAL A 111 31.91 36.64 3.74
CA VAL A 111 32.93 36.46 2.71
C VAL A 111 32.33 35.69 1.51
N ASN A 112 32.72 36.06 0.30
CA ASN A 112 32.29 35.34 -0.90
C ASN A 112 33.06 34.00 -1.08
N SER A 113 32.73 33.26 -2.12
CA SER A 113 33.36 31.97 -2.44
C SER A 113 34.88 32.04 -2.67
N ALA A 114 35.42 33.21 -2.99
CA ALA A 114 36.85 33.45 -3.12
C ALA A 114 37.52 33.89 -1.79
N GLY A 115 36.78 33.93 -0.67
CA GLY A 115 37.27 34.34 0.63
C GLY A 115 37.39 35.86 0.81
N VAL A 116 36.88 36.68 -0.12
CA VAL A 116 36.92 38.12 -0.07
C VAL A 116 35.76 38.65 0.77
N ALA A 117 36.08 39.49 1.76
CA ALA A 117 35.09 40.15 2.60
C ALA A 117 34.15 41.02 1.76
N GLN A 118 32.86 40.81 1.95
CA GLN A 118 31.78 41.55 1.28
C GLN A 118 31.20 42.63 2.20
N THR A 119 31.00 42.27 3.44
CA THR A 119 30.46 43.16 4.46
C THR A 119 30.90 42.71 5.84
N THR A 120 31.03 43.67 6.77
CA THR A 120 31.28 43.42 8.19
C THR A 120 30.24 44.17 9.00
N GLN A 121 29.65 43.50 9.96
CA GLN A 121 28.63 44.07 10.84
C GLN A 121 28.78 43.56 12.26
N THR A 122 28.66 44.46 13.25
CA THR A 122 28.46 44.09 14.64
C THR A 122 26.98 43.80 14.87
N LEU A 123 26.65 42.61 15.36
CA LEU A 123 25.29 42.24 15.72
C LEU A 123 24.83 43.06 16.94
N GLY A 124 23.53 43.25 17.06
CA GLY A 124 22.95 43.84 18.27
C GLY A 124 23.22 42.96 19.49
N SER A 125 23.09 43.56 20.67
CA SER A 125 23.34 42.92 21.97
C SER A 125 22.08 42.30 22.59
N SER A 126 20.94 42.40 21.93
CA SER A 126 19.72 41.74 22.37
C SER A 126 19.76 40.21 22.11
N ALA A 127 19.18 39.44 23.01
CA ALA A 127 19.05 38.02 22.83
C ALA A 127 18.22 37.62 21.58
N THR A 128 17.48 38.58 21.02
CA THR A 128 16.71 38.36 19.78
C THR A 128 17.53 38.61 18.51
N ASP A 129 18.77 39.12 18.62
CA ASP A 129 19.62 39.39 17.47
C ASP A 129 20.39 38.18 16.96
N VAL A 130 20.51 37.17 17.82
CA VAL A 130 21.06 35.85 17.48
C VAL A 130 20.20 34.79 18.16
N ILE A 131 19.47 34.01 17.36
CA ILE A 131 18.55 33.00 17.87
C ILE A 131 18.80 31.65 17.20
N ASP A 132 18.46 30.57 17.89
CA ASP A 132 18.49 29.25 17.31
C ASP A 132 17.53 29.19 16.12
N TRP A 133 18.03 28.72 14.99
CA TRP A 133 17.23 28.65 13.75
C TRP A 133 16.03 27.73 13.92
N TYR A 134 16.24 26.54 14.52
CA TYR A 134 15.21 25.53 14.66
C TYR A 134 14.04 25.98 15.54
N ASP A 135 14.36 26.77 16.57
CA ASP A 135 13.37 27.30 17.51
C ASP A 135 12.31 28.19 16.87
N GLN A 136 12.63 28.79 15.73
CA GLN A 136 11.73 29.65 14.99
C GLN A 136 10.92 28.91 13.93
N GLN A 137 11.27 27.67 13.62
CA GLN A 137 10.63 26.94 12.53
C GLN A 137 9.22 26.55 12.91
N GLN A 138 8.27 26.94 12.07
CA GLN A 138 6.85 26.64 12.19
C GLN A 138 6.42 25.79 11.03
N LEU A 139 5.37 24.99 11.23
CA LEU A 139 4.63 24.39 10.12
C LEU A 139 3.91 25.52 9.36
N ASP A 140 3.97 25.49 8.03
CA ASP A 140 3.25 26.47 7.20
C ASP A 140 1.78 26.08 7.09
N LEU A 141 0.99 26.49 8.08
CA LEU A 141 -0.43 26.22 8.22
C LEU A 141 -1.25 27.48 8.00
N THR A 142 -2.47 27.32 7.45
CA THR A 142 -3.29 28.47 7.05
C THR A 142 -3.80 29.29 8.24
N ASN A 143 -4.24 28.65 9.32
CA ASN A 143 -4.88 29.32 10.45
C ASN A 143 -4.43 28.79 11.82
N SER A 144 -3.30 28.10 11.90
CA SER A 144 -2.74 27.58 13.15
C SER A 144 -1.24 27.75 13.16
N THR A 145 -0.67 27.89 14.34
CA THR A 145 0.77 28.04 14.53
C THR A 145 1.28 26.90 15.36
N ILE A 146 2.10 26.04 14.75
CA ILE A 146 2.75 24.91 15.41
C ILE A 146 4.24 25.02 15.14
N TYR A 147 5.03 25.09 16.21
CA TYR A 147 6.49 25.08 16.09
C TYR A 147 7.04 23.66 16.06
N TRP A 148 8.04 23.42 15.22
CA TRP A 148 8.69 22.12 15.14
C TRP A 148 9.28 21.67 16.48
N LYS A 149 9.83 22.59 17.27
CA LYS A 149 10.34 22.31 18.61
C LYS A 149 9.30 21.75 19.58
N SER A 150 8.00 22.02 19.34
CA SER A 150 6.92 21.43 20.15
C SER A 150 6.58 19.99 19.73
N ILE A 151 7.02 19.57 18.53
CA ILE A 151 6.80 18.23 18.01
C ILE A 151 7.97 17.31 18.34
N ALA A 152 9.19 17.76 18.10
CA ALA A 152 10.43 17.03 18.32
C ALA A 152 11.63 17.97 18.48
N PRO A 153 12.75 17.52 19.07
CA PRO A 153 14.01 18.23 19.02
C PRO A 153 14.57 18.27 17.58
N LYS A 154 15.54 19.17 17.33
CA LYS A 154 16.19 19.33 16.03
C LYS A 154 16.65 17.98 15.46
N PRO A 155 16.41 17.67 14.19
CA PRO A 155 16.88 16.43 13.56
C PRO A 155 18.41 16.47 13.41
N ILE A 156 19.09 15.65 14.18
CA ILE A 156 20.54 15.44 14.09
C ILE A 156 20.82 14.18 13.27
N SER A 157 22.04 14.03 12.77
CA SER A 157 22.43 12.83 12.04
C SER A 157 22.23 11.56 12.85
N ASN A 158 21.72 10.50 12.21
CA ASN A 158 21.51 9.20 12.84
C ASN A 158 22.85 8.50 13.13
N GLU A 159 22.90 7.75 14.22
CA GLU A 159 24.11 7.03 14.66
C GLU A 159 24.70 6.13 13.56
N TYR A 160 23.84 5.39 12.86
CA TYR A 160 24.23 4.53 11.74
C TYR A 160 25.03 5.30 10.66
N VAL A 161 24.60 6.53 10.37
CA VAL A 161 25.23 7.38 9.34
C VAL A 161 26.51 8.01 9.87
N ILE A 162 26.52 8.45 11.14
CA ILE A 162 27.71 9.00 11.81
C ILE A 162 28.85 7.97 11.83
N GLU A 163 28.58 6.73 12.22
CA GLU A 163 29.56 5.64 12.24
C GLU A 163 30.22 5.37 10.88
N ARG A 164 29.52 5.71 9.80
CA ARG A 164 30.00 5.55 8.40
C ARG A 164 30.59 6.84 7.83
N GLY A 165 30.80 7.84 8.68
CA GLY A 165 31.40 9.12 8.27
C GLY A 165 30.43 10.01 7.49
N GLY A 166 29.13 9.68 7.44
CA GLY A 166 28.11 10.51 6.82
C GLY A 166 27.57 11.61 7.75
N LYS A 167 26.84 12.59 7.21
CA LYS A 167 26.26 13.73 7.95
C LYS A 167 24.97 14.24 7.30
N ASN A 168 24.14 14.93 8.11
CA ASN A 168 22.94 15.68 7.70
C ASN A 168 21.83 14.79 7.08
N ASP A 169 21.72 13.54 7.53
CA ASP A 169 20.76 12.60 6.98
C ASP A 169 19.38 12.69 7.63
N ALA A 170 19.28 13.15 8.87
CA ALA A 170 18.02 13.09 9.61
C ALA A 170 17.00 14.12 9.15
N ILE A 171 15.74 13.67 9.08
CA ILE A 171 14.57 14.51 8.78
C ILE A 171 13.40 14.20 9.70
N HIS A 172 12.51 15.18 9.86
CA HIS A 172 11.18 14.97 10.45
C HIS A 172 10.12 15.22 9.39
N VAL A 173 9.09 14.40 9.42
CA VAL A 173 7.92 14.51 8.53
C VAL A 173 6.67 14.58 9.38
N ALA A 174 5.81 15.57 9.14
CA ALA A 174 4.53 15.75 9.79
C ALA A 174 3.41 15.82 8.75
N VAL A 175 2.32 15.11 8.99
CA VAL A 175 1.10 15.18 8.18
C VAL A 175 0.05 15.90 9.00
N VAL A 176 -0.52 16.97 8.46
CA VAL A 176 -1.43 17.87 9.17
C VAL A 176 -2.72 18.05 8.39
N ASP A 177 -3.86 18.04 9.09
CA ASP A 177 -5.16 18.44 8.55
C ASP A 177 -5.31 19.96 8.67
N ASP A 178 -4.87 20.68 7.64
CA ASP A 178 -4.81 22.14 7.67
C ASP A 178 -6.19 22.81 7.78
N THR A 179 -7.22 22.17 7.21
CA THR A 179 -8.58 22.73 7.19
C THR A 179 -9.51 22.15 8.24
N GLY A 180 -9.16 21.04 8.87
CA GLY A 180 -10.01 20.31 9.80
C GLY A 180 -11.06 19.42 9.13
N THR A 181 -11.02 19.25 7.81
CA THR A 181 -12.04 18.50 7.07
C THR A 181 -11.93 17.00 7.29
N VAL A 182 -10.73 16.52 7.60
CA VAL A 182 -10.44 15.09 7.79
C VAL A 182 -10.70 14.65 9.23
N THR A 183 -10.26 15.44 10.20
CA THR A 183 -10.31 15.10 11.63
C THR A 183 -11.38 15.85 12.41
N GLY A 184 -11.98 16.89 11.81
CA GLY A 184 -12.88 17.82 12.48
C GLY A 184 -12.19 18.94 13.27
N ILE A 185 -10.85 18.93 13.33
CA ILE A 185 -10.06 19.93 14.06
C ILE A 185 -9.02 20.52 13.10
N GLN A 186 -9.11 21.83 12.88
CA GLN A 186 -8.18 22.57 12.02
C GLN A 186 -6.77 22.56 12.61
N GLY A 187 -5.76 22.35 11.76
CA GLY A 187 -4.36 22.28 12.15
C GLY A 187 -3.99 21.04 12.97
N ASN A 188 -4.82 20.02 12.98
CA ASN A 188 -4.55 18.80 13.74
C ASN A 188 -3.38 18.01 13.11
N LEU A 189 -2.37 17.73 13.94
CA LEU A 189 -1.26 16.84 13.57
C LEU A 189 -1.75 15.39 13.54
N ILE A 190 -1.88 14.83 12.34
CA ILE A 190 -2.39 13.47 12.15
C ILE A 190 -1.29 12.42 12.32
N GLU A 191 -0.15 12.64 11.69
CA GLU A 191 1.01 11.75 11.78
C GLU A 191 2.29 12.55 11.99
N LYS A 192 3.21 11.98 12.75
CA LYS A 192 4.58 12.45 12.89
C LYS A 192 5.55 11.28 12.72
N HIS A 193 6.51 11.46 11.85
CA HIS A 193 7.58 10.51 11.58
C HIS A 193 8.90 11.23 11.83
N LEU A 194 9.61 10.80 12.87
CA LEU A 194 10.74 11.54 13.41
C LEU A 194 12.04 10.78 13.19
N PHE A 195 13.13 11.55 12.98
CA PHE A 195 14.48 11.00 12.79
C PHE A 195 14.60 9.97 11.67
N LEU A 196 13.83 10.19 10.59
CA LEU A 196 14.00 9.40 9.38
C LEU A 196 15.31 9.76 8.69
N SER A 197 15.88 8.84 7.94
CA SER A 197 17.16 9.03 7.27
C SER A 197 17.01 9.25 5.76
N LYS A 198 17.82 10.14 5.19
CA LYS A 198 18.01 10.31 3.74
C LYS A 198 18.82 9.15 3.12
N ALA A 199 19.56 8.40 3.96
CA ALA A 199 20.39 7.27 3.53
C ALA A 199 19.56 6.04 3.20
N SER A 200 19.77 5.46 2.03
CA SER A 200 18.98 4.32 1.53
C SER A 200 19.22 3.02 2.29
N ASP A 201 20.36 2.88 2.95
CA ASP A 201 20.78 1.71 3.73
C ASP A 201 20.61 1.90 5.25
N SER A 202 20.08 3.03 5.71
CA SER A 202 20.02 3.38 7.13
C SER A 202 19.04 2.52 7.93
N ILE A 203 19.48 2.09 9.10
CA ILE A 203 18.71 1.32 10.09
C ILE A 203 18.70 2.03 11.44
N SER A 204 17.65 1.81 12.25
CA SER A 204 17.39 2.58 13.49
C SER A 204 18.37 2.28 14.62
N ALA A 205 18.80 1.04 14.79
CA ALA A 205 19.76 0.62 15.80
C ALA A 205 20.32 -0.76 15.48
N VAL A 206 21.52 -1.08 16.00
CA VAL A 206 22.19 -2.36 15.77
C VAL A 206 21.36 -3.55 16.27
N ASN A 207 20.61 -3.39 17.37
CA ASN A 207 19.82 -4.45 17.99
C ASN A 207 18.36 -4.50 17.52
N SER A 208 17.92 -3.56 16.71
CA SER A 208 16.58 -3.52 16.14
C SER A 208 16.66 -3.00 14.70
N PRO A 209 17.03 -3.82 13.74
CA PRO A 209 17.40 -3.40 12.38
C PRO A 209 16.18 -2.98 11.55
N GLN A 210 15.38 -2.07 12.06
CA GLN A 210 14.30 -1.46 11.29
C GLN A 210 14.89 -0.45 10.32
N LYS A 211 14.55 -0.57 9.04
CA LYS A 211 14.90 0.46 8.04
C LYS A 211 14.24 1.79 8.41
N ILE A 212 15.04 2.84 8.46
CA ILE A 212 14.59 4.21 8.71
C ILE A 212 14.78 5.11 7.48
N TRP A 213 15.13 4.54 6.35
CA TRP A 213 15.13 5.29 5.09
C TRP A 213 13.73 5.84 4.81
N TRP A 214 13.65 7.13 4.63
CA TRP A 214 12.37 7.87 4.61
C TRP A 214 11.36 7.33 3.60
N LYS A 215 11.80 6.87 2.40
CA LYS A 215 10.90 6.31 1.37
C LYS A 215 10.27 5.00 1.82
N ASP A 216 11.07 4.05 2.24
CA ASP A 216 10.60 2.73 2.70
C ASP A 216 9.76 2.87 3.97
N TYR A 217 10.24 3.69 4.91
CA TYR A 217 9.55 3.91 6.17
C TYR A 217 8.15 4.51 5.97
N LEU A 218 8.02 5.59 5.20
CA LEU A 218 6.72 6.22 4.94
C LEU A 218 5.81 5.32 4.10
N ALA A 219 6.35 4.56 3.15
CA ALA A 219 5.57 3.58 2.40
C ALA A 219 4.95 2.51 3.32
N GLN A 220 5.68 2.09 4.35
CA GLN A 220 5.26 1.04 5.27
C GLN A 220 4.37 1.55 6.42
N PHE A 221 4.75 2.66 7.06
CA PHE A 221 4.16 3.10 8.33
C PHE A 221 3.20 4.28 8.22
N SER A 222 3.31 5.17 7.22
CA SER A 222 2.31 6.21 7.03
C SER A 222 0.99 5.59 6.53
N ARG A 223 -0.12 6.08 7.04
CA ARG A 223 -1.46 5.69 6.59
C ARG A 223 -2.01 6.60 5.49
N PHE A 224 -1.41 7.79 5.33
CA PHE A 224 -1.98 8.85 4.51
C PHE A 224 -1.17 9.16 3.26
N VAL A 225 0.16 9.00 3.30
CA VAL A 225 1.02 9.45 2.21
C VAL A 225 1.98 8.38 1.70
N TYR A 226 2.22 8.41 0.39
CA TYR A 226 3.38 7.78 -0.25
C TYR A 226 4.41 8.85 -0.57
N VAL A 227 5.63 8.43 -0.76
CA VAL A 227 6.73 9.28 -1.18
C VAL A 227 6.95 9.11 -2.68
N GLY A 228 7.08 10.24 -3.37
CA GLY A 228 7.48 10.29 -4.78
C GLY A 228 8.94 10.70 -4.94
N ASP A 229 9.16 11.84 -5.61
CA ASP A 229 10.48 12.42 -5.79
C ASP A 229 11.04 13.01 -4.51
N ASN A 230 12.32 13.36 -4.53
CA ASN A 230 12.97 14.02 -3.41
C ASN A 230 12.31 15.36 -3.11
N PRO A 231 12.17 15.74 -1.83
CA PRO A 231 11.71 17.06 -1.48
C PRO A 231 12.64 18.12 -2.06
N SER A 232 12.09 19.20 -2.55
CA SER A 232 12.84 20.36 -3.03
C SER A 232 12.31 21.63 -2.39
N ASP A 233 13.18 22.54 -2.07
CA ASP A 233 12.83 23.90 -1.68
C ASP A 233 12.65 24.74 -2.95
N ASN A 234 11.40 25.03 -3.30
CA ASN A 234 11.09 25.87 -4.46
C ASN A 234 11.62 27.31 -4.33
N SER A 235 11.91 27.78 -3.12
CA SER A 235 12.51 29.09 -2.86
C SER A 235 14.02 29.10 -3.02
N ASN A 236 14.65 27.91 -3.06
CA ASN A 236 16.08 27.72 -3.27
C ASN A 236 16.34 26.52 -4.22
N PRO A 237 16.15 26.72 -5.53
CA PRO A 237 16.24 25.65 -6.53
C PRO A 237 17.63 25.01 -6.65
N ASN A 238 18.64 25.54 -5.98
CA ASN A 238 20.00 25.03 -6.01
C ASN A 238 20.46 24.55 -4.64
N GLU A 239 19.96 23.42 -4.18
CA GLU A 239 20.48 22.73 -2.99
C GLU A 239 22.00 22.48 -3.06
N THR A 240 22.54 22.38 -4.26
CA THR A 240 23.97 22.22 -4.51
C THR A 240 24.74 23.53 -4.47
N THR A 241 24.10 24.69 -4.57
CA THR A 241 24.81 25.99 -4.77
C THR A 241 25.61 26.38 -3.55
N TYR A 242 25.12 26.17 -2.32
CA TYR A 242 25.92 26.46 -1.14
C TYR A 242 26.97 25.37 -0.86
N ALA A 243 26.74 24.12 -1.30
CA ALA A 243 27.73 23.05 -1.23
C ALA A 243 28.86 23.22 -2.26
N THR A 244 28.58 23.86 -3.39
CA THR A 244 29.57 24.16 -4.46
C THR A 244 30.18 25.56 -4.35
N GLY A 245 29.60 26.47 -3.57
CA GLY A 245 30.02 27.87 -3.46
C GLY A 245 31.33 28.11 -2.71
N PHE A 246 31.83 27.11 -1.96
CA PHE A 246 33.10 27.23 -1.24
C PHE A 246 34.22 26.46 -1.89
N SER A 247 35.06 27.16 -2.62
CA SER A 247 36.38 26.64 -2.96
C SER A 247 37.24 26.60 -1.69
N SER A 248 37.85 25.49 -1.37
CA SER A 248 38.90 25.24 -0.39
C SER A 248 39.02 26.22 0.81
N GLY A 249 38.93 25.69 2.01
CA GLY A 249 39.18 26.41 3.24
C GLY A 249 38.03 26.44 4.24
N TYR A 250 36.95 25.69 4.01
CA TYR A 250 35.86 25.50 4.96
C TYR A 250 35.63 24.03 5.21
N VAL A 251 35.98 23.55 6.40
CA VAL A 251 35.83 22.14 6.80
C VAL A 251 34.34 21.82 6.93
N GLY A 252 33.96 20.66 6.43
CA GLY A 252 32.61 20.11 6.56
C GLY A 252 31.67 20.42 5.40
N ILE A 253 32.17 21.07 4.33
CA ILE A 253 31.43 21.25 3.09
C ILE A 253 32.09 20.43 2.02
N SER A 254 31.41 19.39 1.60
CA SER A 254 31.84 18.56 0.48
C SER A 254 31.13 18.98 -0.80
N THR A 255 31.91 19.21 -1.85
CA THR A 255 31.40 19.46 -3.20
C THR A 255 30.87 18.17 -3.88
N ALA A 256 31.15 17.01 -3.30
CA ALA A 256 30.85 15.69 -3.87
C ALA A 256 29.61 15.05 -3.26
N SER A 257 28.76 15.83 -2.63
CA SER A 257 27.77 15.23 -1.79
C SER A 257 26.39 15.69 -2.11
N GLY A 258 25.52 15.13 -1.49
CA GLY A 258 24.33 15.79 -1.18
C GLY A 258 23.10 15.29 -1.86
N GLN A 259 23.19 14.22 -2.56
CA GLN A 259 21.97 13.63 -3.10
C GLN A 259 21.34 12.69 -2.07
N TRP A 260 20.09 12.92 -1.81
CA TRP A 260 19.25 12.02 -1.04
C TRP A 260 19.24 10.63 -1.71
N ASN A 261 19.02 9.59 -0.89
CA ASN A 261 18.93 8.19 -1.31
C ASN A 261 20.28 7.52 -1.67
N LEU A 262 21.42 8.17 -1.41
CA LEU A 262 22.72 7.49 -1.46
C LEU A 262 22.90 6.63 -0.19
N PRO A 263 23.76 5.57 -0.25
CA PRO A 263 24.21 4.86 0.94
C PRO A 263 24.96 5.77 1.92
N ALA A 264 24.96 5.43 3.20
CA ALA A 264 25.52 6.25 4.29
C ALA A 264 27.03 6.49 4.23
N GLN A 265 27.79 5.62 3.55
CA GLN A 265 29.26 5.63 3.58
C GLN A 265 29.85 6.94 3.08
N GLY A 266 30.34 7.79 3.99
CA GLY A 266 31.00 9.06 3.66
C GLY A 266 30.06 10.11 3.04
N ALA A 267 28.76 9.88 3.01
CA ALA A 267 27.79 10.77 2.36
C ALA A 267 27.47 11.98 3.24
N ILE A 268 27.53 13.18 2.66
CA ILE A 268 27.03 14.41 3.27
C ILE A 268 25.77 14.81 2.51
N TYR A 269 24.62 14.69 3.14
CA TYR A 269 23.34 14.94 2.49
C TYR A 269 23.01 16.43 2.42
N SER A 270 22.47 16.88 1.29
CA SER A 270 21.97 18.24 1.13
C SER A 270 20.78 18.51 2.04
N ALA A 271 20.70 19.73 2.54
CA ALA A 271 19.63 20.18 3.41
C ALA A 271 18.61 21.00 2.63
N ILE A 272 17.33 20.78 2.91
CA ILE A 272 16.20 21.52 2.30
C ILE A 272 15.61 22.57 3.25
N GLY A 273 15.83 22.43 4.57
CA GLY A 273 15.24 23.29 5.60
C GLY A 273 13.81 22.87 5.94
N ASN A 274 12.97 23.88 6.13
CA ASN A 274 11.57 23.70 6.48
C ASN A 274 10.70 23.90 5.23
N VAL A 275 10.12 22.83 4.72
CA VAL A 275 9.30 22.84 3.51
C VAL A 275 7.93 22.24 3.78
N THR A 276 6.92 22.76 3.10
CA THR A 276 5.54 22.28 3.21
C THR A 276 4.95 22.02 1.82
N TYR A 277 4.35 20.87 1.68
CA TYR A 277 3.65 20.44 0.46
C TYR A 277 2.16 20.35 0.72
N ASN A 278 1.38 21.02 -0.13
CA ASN A 278 -0.06 20.85 -0.18
C ASN A 278 -0.38 19.65 -1.08
N LEU A 279 -1.15 18.70 -0.59
CA LEU A 279 -1.68 17.67 -1.46
C LEU A 279 -2.80 18.26 -2.32
N THR A 280 -2.74 18.05 -3.62
CA THR A 280 -3.70 18.61 -4.60
C THR A 280 -4.07 17.56 -5.63
N GLY A 281 -5.11 17.83 -6.43
CA GLY A 281 -5.52 16.95 -7.54
C GLY A 281 -6.26 15.68 -7.09
N GLY A 282 -6.61 15.58 -5.81
CA GLY A 282 -7.53 14.53 -5.35
C GLY A 282 -8.93 14.80 -5.87
N ASP A 283 -9.59 13.79 -6.42
CA ASP A 283 -10.94 13.89 -6.95
C ASP A 283 -11.85 12.81 -6.39
N ASP A 284 -13.12 13.16 -6.19
CA ASP A 284 -14.14 12.24 -5.71
C ASP A 284 -14.93 11.67 -6.90
N TYR A 285 -14.70 10.41 -7.18
CA TYR A 285 -15.43 9.71 -8.25
C TYR A 285 -16.94 9.74 -8.10
N ALA A 286 -17.45 10.02 -6.89
CA ALA A 286 -18.88 10.16 -6.64
C ALA A 286 -19.48 11.41 -7.32
N ALA A 287 -18.71 12.48 -7.52
CA ALA A 287 -19.16 13.72 -8.16
C ALA A 287 -19.25 13.58 -9.69
N SER A 288 -18.46 12.72 -10.30
CA SER A 288 -18.40 12.49 -11.75
C SER A 288 -19.28 11.33 -12.24
N GLY A 289 -20.08 10.72 -11.36
CA GLY A 289 -21.02 9.65 -11.74
C GLY A 289 -20.39 8.28 -11.96
N GLY A 290 -19.12 8.09 -11.66
CA GLY A 290 -18.45 6.78 -11.78
C GLY A 290 -16.94 6.88 -11.72
N MET A 291 -16.31 5.71 -11.71
CA MET A 291 -14.85 5.61 -11.74
C MET A 291 -14.34 5.85 -13.17
N THR A 292 -13.43 6.79 -13.35
CA THR A 292 -12.77 7.10 -14.63
C THR A 292 -11.43 6.38 -14.80
N ALA A 293 -11.29 5.21 -14.16
CA ALA A 293 -10.06 4.43 -14.28
C ALA A 293 -9.86 3.96 -15.73
N SER A 294 -8.66 4.13 -16.26
CA SER A 294 -8.27 3.61 -17.56
C SER A 294 -8.27 2.08 -17.54
N LEU A 295 -8.85 1.45 -18.56
CA LEU A 295 -8.78 0.01 -18.73
C LEU A 295 -7.33 -0.49 -18.81
N GLY A 296 -6.45 0.24 -19.50
CA GLY A 296 -5.04 -0.11 -19.66
C GLY A 296 -4.29 -0.17 -18.33
N ASP A 297 -4.51 0.82 -17.48
CA ASP A 297 -3.87 0.87 -16.15
C ASP A 297 -4.37 -0.25 -15.24
N LEU A 298 -5.68 -0.54 -15.28
CA LEU A 298 -6.26 -1.66 -14.53
C LEU A 298 -5.72 -3.01 -15.00
N VAL A 299 -5.63 -3.23 -16.30
CA VAL A 299 -5.06 -4.46 -16.87
C VAL A 299 -3.60 -4.61 -16.44
N THR A 300 -2.81 -3.54 -16.50
CA THR A 300 -1.42 -3.53 -16.03
C THR A 300 -1.34 -3.90 -14.54
N ALA A 301 -2.20 -3.31 -13.71
CA ALA A 301 -2.25 -3.61 -12.28
C ALA A 301 -2.67 -5.07 -11.99
N TYR A 302 -3.67 -5.59 -12.69
CA TYR A 302 -4.09 -7.00 -12.53
C TYR A 302 -3.02 -7.99 -12.98
N ARG A 303 -2.23 -7.67 -14.01
CA ARG A 303 -1.13 -8.53 -14.49
C ARG A 303 0.01 -8.70 -13.49
N LEU A 304 0.13 -7.81 -12.50
CA LEU A 304 1.05 -8.02 -11.37
C LEU A 304 0.71 -9.29 -10.57
N PHE A 305 -0.51 -9.77 -10.65
CA PHE A 305 -0.95 -11.02 -10.02
C PHE A 305 -0.75 -12.27 -10.88
N ASN A 306 -0.14 -12.18 -12.06
CA ASN A 306 0.08 -13.35 -12.93
C ASN A 306 1.06 -14.35 -12.34
N ASN A 307 2.04 -13.88 -11.57
CA ASN A 307 3.02 -14.75 -10.97
C ASN A 307 2.44 -15.41 -9.71
N ARG A 308 2.17 -16.69 -9.81
CA ARG A 308 1.61 -17.53 -8.77
C ARG A 308 2.59 -17.74 -7.60
N ASP A 309 3.89 -17.80 -7.89
CA ASP A 309 4.93 -18.08 -6.88
C ASP A 309 5.20 -16.88 -5.98
N GLU A 310 4.99 -15.66 -6.49
CA GLU A 310 5.20 -14.42 -5.74
C GLU A 310 3.97 -14.01 -4.91
N VAL A 311 2.76 -14.23 -5.46
CA VAL A 311 1.53 -13.74 -4.84
C VAL A 311 0.52 -14.88 -4.67
N PRO A 312 0.33 -15.42 -3.46
CA PRO A 312 -0.74 -16.38 -3.19
C PRO A 312 -2.11 -15.69 -3.30
N LEU A 313 -3.04 -16.29 -4.02
CA LEU A 313 -4.33 -15.68 -4.34
C LEU A 313 -5.44 -16.73 -4.46
N ASP A 314 -6.56 -16.55 -3.75
CA ASP A 314 -7.73 -17.43 -3.84
C ASP A 314 -8.83 -16.86 -4.75
N TYR A 315 -9.03 -15.54 -4.72
CA TYR A 315 -10.10 -14.88 -5.49
C TYR A 315 -9.62 -13.62 -6.18
N LEU A 316 -10.01 -13.48 -7.45
CA LEU A 316 -9.93 -12.24 -8.22
C LEU A 316 -11.32 -11.61 -8.28
N ILE A 317 -11.50 -10.46 -7.65
CA ILE A 317 -12.78 -9.77 -7.58
C ILE A 317 -12.80 -8.65 -8.62
N MET A 318 -13.78 -8.68 -9.53
CA MET A 318 -13.90 -7.64 -10.56
C MET A 318 -14.14 -6.26 -9.96
N GLY A 319 -14.86 -6.17 -8.85
CA GLY A 319 -15.33 -4.89 -8.32
C GLY A 319 -16.34 -4.22 -9.28
N PRO A 320 -16.40 -2.88 -9.31
CA PRO A 320 -17.29 -2.17 -10.22
C PRO A 320 -16.83 -2.31 -11.67
N GLY A 321 -17.80 -2.24 -12.60
CA GLY A 321 -17.52 -2.11 -14.02
C GLY A 321 -16.91 -0.74 -14.36
N LEU A 322 -16.49 -0.55 -15.60
CA LEU A 322 -16.00 0.71 -16.14
C LEU A 322 -17.14 1.56 -16.74
N ALA A 323 -16.81 2.70 -17.33
CA ALA A 323 -17.79 3.66 -17.84
C ALA A 323 -18.72 3.06 -18.89
N ASN A 324 -18.22 2.16 -19.73
CA ASN A 324 -19.01 1.51 -20.77
C ASN A 324 -18.97 -0.02 -20.66
N LYS A 325 -19.92 -0.67 -21.34
CA LYS A 325 -20.11 -2.11 -21.32
C LYS A 325 -18.91 -2.88 -21.90
N SER A 326 -18.37 -2.42 -23.02
CA SER A 326 -17.26 -3.07 -23.71
C SER A 326 -15.98 -3.07 -22.87
N GLU A 327 -15.66 -1.97 -22.21
CA GLU A 327 -14.52 -1.91 -21.27
C GLU A 327 -14.74 -2.78 -20.04
N SER A 328 -15.97 -2.83 -19.52
CA SER A 328 -16.32 -3.73 -18.41
C SER A 328 -16.18 -5.20 -18.81
N GLN A 329 -16.56 -5.56 -20.03
CA GLN A 329 -16.36 -6.91 -20.60
C GLN A 329 -14.86 -7.21 -20.79
N ALA A 330 -14.07 -6.28 -21.28
CA ALA A 330 -12.64 -6.44 -21.45
C ALA A 330 -11.92 -6.65 -20.09
N LYS A 331 -12.32 -5.88 -19.07
CA LYS A 331 -11.85 -6.07 -17.68
C LYS A 331 -12.20 -7.47 -17.15
N ALA A 332 -13.45 -7.91 -17.34
CA ALA A 332 -13.90 -9.24 -16.94
C ALA A 332 -13.11 -10.35 -17.65
N GLN A 333 -12.89 -10.19 -18.97
CA GLN A 333 -12.12 -11.13 -19.78
C GLN A 333 -10.68 -11.25 -19.32
N GLU A 334 -10.03 -10.15 -18.94
CA GLU A 334 -8.66 -10.18 -18.40
C GLU A 334 -8.59 -10.98 -17.09
N LEU A 335 -9.53 -10.76 -16.16
CA LEU A 335 -9.60 -11.54 -14.91
C LEU A 335 -9.80 -13.04 -15.15
N ILE A 336 -10.65 -13.39 -16.11
CA ILE A 336 -10.84 -14.79 -16.51
C ILE A 336 -9.53 -15.36 -17.10
N SER A 337 -8.82 -14.56 -17.91
CA SER A 337 -7.54 -14.98 -18.49
C SER A 337 -6.49 -15.25 -17.42
N ILE A 338 -6.35 -14.35 -16.44
CA ILE A 338 -5.44 -14.52 -15.31
C ILE A 338 -5.80 -15.77 -14.51
N ALA A 339 -7.07 -15.96 -14.16
CA ALA A 339 -7.52 -17.15 -13.42
C ALA A 339 -7.26 -18.45 -14.17
N ASN A 340 -7.46 -18.47 -15.50
CA ASN A 340 -7.17 -19.62 -16.36
C ASN A 340 -5.67 -19.91 -16.47
N GLN A 341 -4.84 -18.89 -16.49
CA GLN A 341 -3.38 -19.02 -16.54
C GLN A 341 -2.84 -19.56 -15.21
N ARG A 342 -3.29 -19.00 -14.11
CA ARG A 342 -2.84 -19.35 -12.76
C ARG A 342 -3.35 -20.72 -12.32
N LYS A 343 -4.62 -21.02 -12.56
CA LYS A 343 -5.33 -22.26 -12.15
C LYS A 343 -5.42 -22.49 -10.63
N ASP A 344 -5.06 -21.51 -9.81
CA ASP A 344 -5.11 -21.58 -8.34
C ASP A 344 -6.15 -20.66 -7.71
N CYS A 345 -6.84 -19.83 -8.50
CA CYS A 345 -7.81 -18.85 -8.03
C CYS A 345 -9.09 -18.83 -8.87
N ILE A 346 -10.11 -18.13 -8.36
CA ILE A 346 -11.40 -17.97 -9.03
C ILE A 346 -11.72 -16.50 -9.22
N ALA A 347 -12.11 -16.09 -10.44
CA ALA A 347 -12.59 -14.76 -10.74
C ALA A 347 -14.10 -14.65 -10.47
N THR A 348 -14.53 -13.62 -9.71
CA THR A 348 -15.94 -13.29 -9.48
C THR A 348 -16.33 -12.05 -10.24
N ILE A 349 -17.40 -12.13 -11.05
CA ILE A 349 -17.75 -11.13 -12.06
C ILE A 349 -19.24 -10.80 -11.96
N SER A 350 -19.55 -9.50 -11.89
CA SER A 350 -20.91 -8.95 -11.99
C SER A 350 -21.13 -8.26 -13.34
N PRO A 351 -22.37 -8.13 -13.82
CA PRO A 351 -22.69 -7.46 -15.09
C PRO A 351 -22.36 -5.95 -15.04
N HIS A 352 -22.39 -5.30 -16.19
CA HIS A 352 -22.23 -3.85 -16.27
C HIS A 352 -23.35 -3.14 -15.52
N ARG A 353 -23.03 -2.06 -14.77
CA ARG A 353 -24.00 -1.37 -13.90
C ARG A 353 -25.25 -0.89 -14.65
N ALA A 354 -25.07 -0.27 -15.80
CA ALA A 354 -26.18 0.28 -16.60
C ALA A 354 -27.08 -0.82 -17.21
N ASP A 355 -26.64 -2.06 -17.25
CA ASP A 355 -27.45 -3.20 -17.71
C ASP A 355 -28.51 -3.61 -16.68
N VAL A 356 -28.32 -3.24 -15.42
CA VAL A 356 -29.10 -3.73 -14.27
C VAL A 356 -29.72 -2.60 -13.46
N VAL A 357 -28.91 -1.60 -13.07
CA VAL A 357 -29.35 -0.48 -12.22
C VAL A 357 -30.11 0.55 -13.07
N ASP A 358 -31.25 1.01 -12.54
CA ASP A 358 -32.15 1.98 -13.17
C ASP A 358 -32.88 1.46 -14.45
N VAL A 359 -32.81 0.16 -14.73
CA VAL A 359 -33.63 -0.51 -15.76
C VAL A 359 -34.87 -1.09 -15.11
N THR A 360 -36.07 -0.70 -15.55
CA THR A 360 -37.33 -1.08 -14.91
C THR A 360 -37.92 -2.39 -15.44
N ASN A 361 -37.64 -2.77 -16.68
CA ASN A 361 -38.16 -3.97 -17.29
C ASN A 361 -37.25 -5.18 -17.00
N ARG A 362 -37.79 -6.22 -16.36
CA ARG A 362 -37.05 -7.43 -15.95
C ARG A 362 -36.53 -8.26 -17.13
N ASP A 363 -37.27 -8.31 -18.23
CA ASP A 363 -36.82 -9.06 -19.41
C ASP A 363 -35.66 -8.33 -20.08
N THR A 364 -35.74 -6.99 -20.17
CA THR A 364 -34.64 -6.16 -20.67
C THR A 364 -33.39 -6.31 -19.78
N GLN A 365 -33.54 -6.30 -18.44
CA GLN A 365 -32.41 -6.58 -17.54
C GLN A 365 -31.81 -7.97 -17.82
N THR A 366 -32.66 -8.99 -17.99
CA THR A 366 -32.22 -10.36 -18.30
C THR A 366 -31.42 -10.42 -19.61
N ASP A 367 -31.95 -9.79 -20.68
CA ASP A 367 -31.28 -9.77 -21.99
C ASP A 367 -29.96 -9.01 -21.95
N ASN A 368 -29.91 -7.89 -21.22
CA ASN A 368 -28.70 -7.11 -21.00
C ASN A 368 -27.62 -7.92 -20.27
N ILE A 369 -27.99 -8.63 -19.22
CA ILE A 369 -27.08 -9.49 -18.44
C ILE A 369 -26.55 -10.61 -19.32
N ILE A 370 -27.42 -11.30 -20.07
CA ILE A 370 -27.01 -12.35 -21.00
C ILE A 370 -26.04 -11.80 -22.05
N SER A 371 -26.34 -10.64 -22.63
CA SER A 371 -25.49 -10.00 -23.63
C SER A 371 -24.15 -9.52 -23.07
N PHE A 372 -24.06 -9.26 -21.76
CA PHE A 372 -22.79 -8.95 -21.08
C PHE A 372 -21.89 -10.19 -21.01
N TYR A 373 -22.44 -11.34 -20.63
CA TYR A 373 -21.68 -12.58 -20.45
C TYR A 373 -21.42 -13.36 -21.73
N ALA A 374 -22.21 -13.16 -22.77
CA ALA A 374 -22.13 -13.91 -24.04
C ALA A 374 -20.73 -13.91 -24.68
N PRO A 375 -19.99 -12.77 -24.77
CA PRO A 375 -18.67 -12.74 -25.39
C PRO A 375 -17.55 -13.26 -24.47
N LEU A 376 -17.80 -13.48 -23.17
CA LEU A 376 -16.76 -13.87 -22.23
C LEU A 376 -16.39 -15.34 -22.40
N SER A 377 -15.12 -15.63 -22.25
CA SER A 377 -14.56 -16.97 -22.36
C SER A 377 -15.20 -17.96 -21.37
N SER A 378 -15.42 -19.17 -21.84
CA SER A 378 -15.87 -20.29 -21.02
C SER A 378 -14.77 -20.71 -20.06
N SER A 379 -15.03 -20.65 -18.76
CA SER A 379 -14.06 -21.04 -17.73
C SER A 379 -14.72 -21.57 -16.46
N SER A 380 -14.16 -22.65 -15.93
CA SER A 380 -14.54 -23.13 -14.60
C SER A 380 -13.89 -22.32 -13.46
N TYR A 381 -12.93 -21.45 -13.78
CA TYR A 381 -12.28 -20.54 -12.84
C TYR A 381 -12.96 -19.18 -12.76
N ALA A 382 -14.20 -19.06 -13.23
CA ALA A 382 -15.02 -17.86 -13.14
C ALA A 382 -16.38 -18.16 -12.53
N ILE A 383 -16.94 -17.20 -11.80
CA ILE A 383 -18.31 -17.23 -11.24
C ILE A 383 -19.01 -15.95 -11.70
N PHE A 384 -20.18 -16.08 -12.32
CA PHE A 384 -20.99 -15.01 -12.84
C PHE A 384 -22.23 -14.81 -11.98
N ASP A 385 -22.55 -13.57 -11.62
CA ASP A 385 -23.77 -13.17 -10.92
C ASP A 385 -24.64 -12.24 -11.77
N ASP A 386 -25.85 -11.96 -11.31
CA ASP A 386 -26.83 -11.14 -12.04
C ASP A 386 -27.12 -9.78 -11.39
N ASN A 387 -26.39 -9.35 -10.34
CA ASN A 387 -26.97 -8.33 -9.49
C ASN A 387 -26.04 -7.27 -8.91
N TYR A 388 -26.73 -6.20 -8.48
CA TYR A 388 -26.20 -5.16 -7.61
C TYR A 388 -27.06 -5.09 -6.34
N LYS A 389 -26.41 -5.07 -5.17
CA LYS A 389 -27.09 -4.84 -3.89
C LYS A 389 -27.11 -3.35 -3.55
N TYR A 390 -28.22 -2.89 -2.97
CA TYR A 390 -28.36 -1.57 -2.40
C TYR A 390 -27.95 -1.61 -0.93
N THR A 391 -26.97 -0.83 -0.55
CA THR A 391 -26.42 -0.81 0.80
C THR A 391 -26.09 0.61 1.24
N TYR A 392 -25.99 0.80 2.57
CA TYR A 392 -25.60 2.07 3.14
C TYR A 392 -24.07 2.19 3.24
N ASP A 393 -23.53 3.21 2.61
CA ASP A 393 -22.13 3.62 2.71
C ASP A 393 -21.98 4.58 3.90
N ARG A 394 -21.55 4.04 5.03
CA ARG A 394 -21.40 4.80 6.28
C ARG A 394 -20.31 5.89 6.22
N PHE A 395 -19.34 5.75 5.35
CA PHE A 395 -18.23 6.71 5.23
C PHE A 395 -18.65 7.98 4.49
N ASN A 396 -19.50 7.83 3.47
CA ASN A 396 -20.01 8.94 2.67
C ASN A 396 -21.45 9.34 3.02
N ASN A 397 -22.06 8.68 4.04
CA ASN A 397 -23.45 8.91 4.45
C ASN A 397 -24.44 8.85 3.28
N LYS A 398 -24.28 7.85 2.41
CA LYS A 398 -25.10 7.67 1.21
C LYS A 398 -25.46 6.21 0.98
N PHE A 399 -26.63 6.00 0.39
CA PHE A 399 -27.00 4.68 -0.11
C PHE A 399 -26.49 4.50 -1.53
N ARG A 400 -25.91 3.33 -1.83
CA ARG A 400 -25.33 3.02 -3.14
C ARG A 400 -25.69 1.62 -3.60
N TYR A 401 -25.75 1.45 -4.92
CA TYR A 401 -25.71 0.13 -5.54
C TYR A 401 -24.26 -0.30 -5.74
N ILE A 402 -23.90 -1.44 -5.20
CA ILE A 402 -22.58 -2.07 -5.39
C ILE A 402 -22.74 -3.45 -6.01
N PRO A 403 -21.79 -3.90 -6.87
CA PRO A 403 -21.88 -5.20 -7.52
C PRO A 403 -21.77 -6.34 -6.51
N ALA A 404 -22.42 -7.46 -6.80
CA ALA A 404 -22.47 -8.62 -5.90
C ALA A 404 -21.21 -9.51 -5.95
N ASN A 405 -20.28 -9.30 -6.89
CA ASN A 405 -19.12 -10.17 -7.07
C ASN A 405 -18.24 -10.33 -5.82
N ALA A 406 -18.05 -9.25 -5.06
CA ALA A 406 -17.32 -9.31 -3.80
C ALA A 406 -18.06 -10.10 -2.71
N ASP A 407 -19.40 -9.99 -2.68
CA ASP A 407 -20.22 -10.77 -1.76
C ASP A 407 -20.14 -12.27 -2.07
N ILE A 408 -20.12 -12.65 -3.35
CA ILE A 408 -20.02 -14.05 -3.78
C ILE A 408 -18.66 -14.64 -3.37
N ALA A 409 -17.56 -13.91 -3.59
CA ALA A 409 -16.26 -14.31 -3.06
C ALA A 409 -16.31 -14.46 -1.53
N GLY A 410 -16.92 -13.50 -0.82
CA GLY A 410 -17.13 -13.54 0.62
C GLY A 410 -17.98 -14.74 1.10
N LEU A 411 -19.02 -15.12 0.34
CA LEU A 411 -19.81 -16.33 0.62
C LEU A 411 -18.97 -17.61 0.47
N CYS A 412 -18.11 -17.67 -0.53
CA CYS A 412 -17.18 -18.76 -0.72
C CYS A 412 -16.20 -18.87 0.47
N VAL A 413 -15.59 -17.77 0.88
CA VAL A 413 -14.67 -17.72 2.03
C VAL A 413 -15.40 -18.10 3.32
N ARG A 414 -16.57 -17.51 3.58
CA ARG A 414 -17.40 -17.84 4.75
C ARG A 414 -17.75 -19.33 4.79
N THR A 415 -18.07 -19.92 3.64
CA THR A 415 -18.36 -21.35 3.55
C THR A 415 -17.13 -22.19 3.90
N SER A 416 -15.92 -21.78 3.54
CA SER A 416 -14.68 -22.47 3.93
C SER A 416 -14.43 -22.43 5.44
N ILE A 417 -14.84 -21.34 6.12
CA ILE A 417 -14.64 -21.17 7.57
C ILE A 417 -15.65 -21.99 8.38
N PHE A 418 -16.94 -21.94 8.02
CA PHE A 418 -18.01 -22.57 8.81
C PHE A 418 -18.36 -24.00 8.38
N ALA A 419 -17.94 -24.41 7.19
CA ALA A 419 -18.11 -25.76 6.67
C ALA A 419 -16.78 -26.20 6.05
N TYR A 420 -16.79 -26.54 4.75
CA TYR A 420 -15.57 -26.87 4.01
C TYR A 420 -15.63 -26.23 2.61
N PRO A 421 -14.49 -26.04 1.93
CA PRO A 421 -14.44 -25.45 0.59
C PRO A 421 -15.33 -26.12 -0.45
N TRP A 422 -15.56 -27.40 -0.33
CA TRP A 422 -16.37 -28.20 -1.24
C TRP A 422 -17.88 -28.21 -0.98
N PHE A 423 -18.35 -27.41 -0.04
CA PHE A 423 -19.78 -27.15 0.09
C PHE A 423 -20.20 -26.00 -0.82
N SER A 424 -21.41 -26.09 -1.40
CA SER A 424 -21.98 -25.02 -2.19
C SER A 424 -22.14 -23.75 -1.35
N PRO A 425 -21.69 -22.57 -1.82
CA PRO A 425 -21.88 -21.30 -1.13
C PRO A 425 -23.31 -20.75 -1.28
N ALA A 426 -24.14 -21.41 -2.10
CA ALA A 426 -25.51 -20.98 -2.40
C ALA A 426 -26.54 -21.56 -1.42
N GLY A 427 -27.76 -21.02 -1.51
CA GLY A 427 -28.94 -21.51 -0.78
C GLY A 427 -29.14 -20.88 0.59
N GLN A 428 -30.19 -21.31 1.27
CA GLN A 428 -30.69 -20.67 2.51
C GLN A 428 -29.70 -20.75 3.68
N GLN A 429 -28.90 -21.81 3.75
CA GLN A 429 -28.00 -22.04 4.88
C GLN A 429 -26.72 -21.21 4.82
N ARG A 430 -26.16 -21.01 3.64
CA ARG A 430 -24.83 -20.41 3.43
C ARG A 430 -24.84 -19.21 2.49
N GLY A 431 -25.84 -19.09 1.63
CA GLY A 431 -25.89 -18.10 0.55
C GLY A 431 -26.47 -16.72 0.94
N VAL A 432 -26.72 -16.45 2.22
CA VAL A 432 -27.30 -15.17 2.66
C VAL A 432 -26.28 -14.06 2.54
N LEU A 433 -26.62 -13.00 1.78
CA LEU A 433 -25.82 -11.79 1.65
C LEU A 433 -26.09 -10.84 2.83
N ASN A 434 -25.02 -10.38 3.47
CA ASN A 434 -25.11 -9.41 4.56
C ASN A 434 -25.18 -7.97 4.03
N ASN A 435 -25.72 -7.05 4.82
CA ASN A 435 -25.78 -5.63 4.52
C ASN A 435 -26.38 -5.31 3.13
N ALA A 436 -27.41 -6.06 2.75
CA ALA A 436 -28.15 -5.84 1.51
C ALA A 436 -29.59 -5.46 1.86
N ILE A 437 -30.01 -4.23 1.48
CA ILE A 437 -31.36 -3.71 1.77
C ILE A 437 -32.32 -4.14 0.69
N LYS A 438 -31.92 -4.00 -0.57
CA LYS A 438 -32.65 -4.43 -1.75
C LYS A 438 -31.71 -4.77 -2.90
N LEU A 439 -32.23 -5.41 -3.92
CA LEU A 439 -31.53 -5.73 -5.16
C LEU A 439 -31.93 -4.74 -6.25
N ALA A 440 -30.99 -4.52 -7.21
CA ALA A 440 -31.30 -3.75 -8.42
C ALA A 440 -32.15 -4.55 -9.41
N TYR A 441 -31.96 -5.87 -9.43
CA TYR A 441 -32.69 -6.81 -10.27
C TYR A 441 -33.34 -7.90 -9.40
N ASN A 442 -34.63 -8.13 -9.60
CA ASN A 442 -35.36 -9.18 -8.89
C ASN A 442 -35.99 -10.13 -9.90
N SER A 443 -35.24 -11.18 -10.25
CA SER A 443 -35.61 -12.16 -11.28
C SER A 443 -36.81 -13.02 -10.85
N GLY A 444 -37.76 -13.19 -11.78
CA GLY A 444 -38.81 -14.20 -11.67
C GLY A 444 -38.29 -15.59 -12.04
N ARG A 445 -39.13 -16.61 -11.93
CA ARG A 445 -38.73 -18.00 -12.25
C ARG A 445 -38.24 -18.16 -13.67
N THR A 446 -38.97 -17.65 -14.65
CA THR A 446 -38.62 -17.75 -16.07
C THR A 446 -37.30 -17.07 -16.38
N GLN A 447 -37.05 -15.87 -15.81
CA GLN A 447 -35.79 -15.16 -16.00
C GLN A 447 -34.61 -15.91 -15.37
N ARG A 448 -34.80 -16.49 -14.17
CA ARG A 448 -33.77 -17.31 -13.53
C ARG A 448 -33.42 -18.55 -14.35
N ASP A 449 -34.42 -19.24 -14.91
CA ASP A 449 -34.18 -20.43 -15.74
C ASP A 449 -33.37 -20.05 -17.01
N ARG A 450 -33.65 -18.89 -17.61
CA ARG A 450 -32.87 -18.34 -18.74
C ARG A 450 -31.44 -18.01 -18.32
N LEU A 451 -31.23 -17.28 -17.21
CA LEU A 451 -29.91 -16.92 -16.70
C LEU A 451 -29.10 -18.16 -16.32
N TYR A 452 -29.72 -19.11 -15.65
CA TYR A 452 -29.06 -20.34 -15.24
C TYR A 452 -28.60 -21.20 -16.42
N SER A 453 -29.37 -21.23 -17.53
CA SER A 453 -28.92 -21.88 -18.76
C SER A 453 -27.69 -21.19 -19.37
N GLN A 454 -27.52 -19.89 -19.12
CA GLN A 454 -26.39 -19.06 -19.58
C GLN A 454 -25.27 -18.91 -18.55
N ARG A 455 -25.15 -19.83 -17.60
CA ARG A 455 -24.07 -19.89 -16.61
C ARG A 455 -24.11 -18.79 -15.53
N VAL A 456 -25.18 -18.03 -15.43
CA VAL A 456 -25.31 -16.91 -14.50
C VAL A 456 -26.04 -17.37 -13.25
N ASN A 457 -25.50 -17.07 -12.09
CA ASN A 457 -26.08 -17.37 -10.79
C ASN A 457 -26.95 -16.21 -10.32
N SER A 458 -28.21 -16.46 -10.07
CA SER A 458 -29.12 -15.40 -9.63
C SER A 458 -28.98 -15.12 -8.14
N VAL A 459 -28.99 -13.84 -7.79
CA VAL A 459 -29.15 -13.36 -6.42
C VAL A 459 -30.60 -12.92 -6.25
N ILE A 460 -31.32 -13.52 -5.32
CA ILE A 460 -32.77 -13.32 -5.15
C ILE A 460 -33.10 -12.85 -3.73
N ASN A 461 -34.21 -12.13 -3.61
CA ASN A 461 -34.83 -11.86 -2.31
C ASN A 461 -35.86 -12.93 -1.99
N GLN A 462 -35.55 -13.79 -1.01
CA GLN A 462 -36.45 -14.85 -0.56
C GLN A 462 -37.20 -14.40 0.69
N PRO A 463 -38.56 -14.37 0.65
CA PRO A 463 -39.35 -13.97 1.81
C PRO A 463 -39.02 -14.83 3.06
N GLY A 464 -38.85 -14.19 4.20
CA GLY A 464 -38.54 -14.84 5.48
C GLY A 464 -37.08 -15.21 5.70
N ILE A 465 -36.21 -15.13 4.65
CA ILE A 465 -34.79 -15.46 4.76
C ILE A 465 -33.90 -14.25 4.43
N GLY A 466 -34.29 -13.47 3.42
CA GLY A 466 -33.52 -12.33 2.96
C GLY A 466 -32.93 -12.53 1.56
N ILE A 467 -31.89 -11.78 1.27
CA ILE A 467 -31.20 -11.79 -0.01
C ILE A 467 -30.19 -12.93 -0.03
N ILE A 468 -30.32 -13.84 -0.99
CA ILE A 468 -29.51 -15.05 -1.08
C ILE A 468 -28.96 -15.28 -2.50
N LEU A 469 -27.78 -15.90 -2.57
CA LEU A 469 -27.25 -16.49 -3.79
C LEU A 469 -28.04 -17.79 -4.09
N TYR A 470 -28.67 -17.86 -5.27
CA TYR A 470 -29.56 -18.94 -5.68
C TYR A 470 -29.05 -19.64 -6.95
N GLY A 471 -27.80 -20.05 -6.95
CA GLY A 471 -27.13 -20.75 -8.03
C GLY A 471 -25.70 -21.08 -7.65
N ASP A 472 -25.14 -22.16 -8.20
CA ASP A 472 -23.79 -22.63 -7.90
C ASP A 472 -23.01 -23.07 -9.16
N LYS A 473 -23.31 -22.46 -10.31
CA LYS A 473 -22.59 -22.69 -11.56
C LYS A 473 -21.31 -21.89 -11.64
N THR A 474 -20.30 -22.51 -12.25
CA THR A 474 -19.13 -21.79 -12.77
C THR A 474 -19.43 -21.17 -14.14
N GLY A 475 -18.53 -20.36 -14.65
CA GLY A 475 -18.60 -19.78 -16.00
C GLY A 475 -18.34 -20.78 -17.14
N LEU A 476 -18.32 -22.08 -16.87
CA LEU A 476 -18.08 -23.14 -17.86
C LEU A 476 -19.31 -23.31 -18.77
N GLY A 477 -19.10 -23.26 -20.08
CA GLY A 477 -20.17 -23.27 -21.07
C GLY A 477 -20.66 -24.63 -21.50
N TYR A 478 -20.11 -25.72 -20.98
CA TYR A 478 -20.49 -27.10 -21.32
C TYR A 478 -20.64 -27.94 -20.05
N ALA A 479 -21.36 -29.06 -20.16
CA ALA A 479 -21.57 -29.96 -19.03
C ALA A 479 -20.28 -30.69 -18.66
N SER A 480 -19.85 -30.52 -17.41
CA SER A 480 -18.64 -31.13 -16.84
C SER A 480 -18.81 -31.28 -15.33
N ALA A 481 -17.93 -32.02 -14.69
CA ALA A 481 -17.85 -32.04 -13.24
C ALA A 481 -17.50 -30.64 -12.69
N PHE A 482 -16.76 -29.86 -13.45
CA PHE A 482 -16.31 -28.50 -13.09
C PHE A 482 -17.31 -27.38 -13.40
N ASP A 483 -18.53 -27.71 -13.86
CA ASP A 483 -19.59 -26.72 -14.05
C ASP A 483 -20.21 -26.22 -12.74
N ARG A 484 -19.75 -26.76 -11.60
CA ARG A 484 -20.20 -26.42 -10.25
C ARG A 484 -19.11 -25.76 -9.42
N ILE A 485 -19.49 -24.71 -8.68
CA ILE A 485 -18.59 -23.95 -7.81
C ILE A 485 -17.98 -24.85 -6.73
N ASN A 486 -18.80 -25.72 -6.11
CA ASN A 486 -18.34 -26.60 -5.05
C ASN A 486 -17.27 -27.59 -5.54
N VAL A 487 -17.43 -28.15 -6.74
CA VAL A 487 -16.45 -29.09 -7.31
C VAL A 487 -15.16 -28.37 -7.69
N ARG A 488 -15.24 -27.20 -8.35
CA ARG A 488 -14.03 -26.44 -8.68
C ARG A 488 -13.25 -26.06 -7.41
N ARG A 489 -13.92 -25.62 -6.37
CA ARG A 489 -13.29 -25.28 -5.09
C ARG A 489 -12.68 -26.50 -4.39
N LEU A 490 -13.34 -27.66 -4.46
CA LEU A 490 -12.78 -28.92 -3.98
C LEU A 490 -11.43 -29.20 -4.65
N PHE A 491 -11.39 -29.13 -5.99
CA PHE A 491 -10.16 -29.41 -6.73
C PHE A 491 -9.06 -28.40 -6.43
N LEU A 492 -9.36 -27.11 -6.37
CA LEU A 492 -8.36 -26.09 -5.99
C LEU A 492 -7.75 -26.37 -4.62
N THR A 493 -8.56 -26.77 -3.65
CA THR A 493 -8.07 -27.06 -2.30
C THR A 493 -7.20 -28.33 -2.29
N ILE A 494 -7.60 -29.38 -3.02
CA ILE A 494 -6.82 -30.60 -3.11
C ILE A 494 -5.52 -30.36 -3.89
N GLU A 495 -5.59 -29.68 -5.04
CA GLU A 495 -4.43 -29.35 -5.88
C GLU A 495 -3.37 -28.58 -5.09
N GLN A 496 -3.77 -27.52 -4.36
CA GLN A 496 -2.84 -26.75 -3.52
C GLN A 496 -2.19 -27.57 -2.40
N ALA A 497 -2.96 -28.46 -1.75
CA ALA A 497 -2.43 -29.30 -0.68
C ALA A 497 -1.45 -30.35 -1.23
N LEU A 498 -1.80 -31.00 -2.33
CA LEU A 498 -0.99 -32.06 -2.92
C LEU A 498 0.24 -31.53 -3.66
N GLU A 499 0.16 -30.33 -4.24
CA GLU A 499 1.30 -29.68 -4.88
C GLU A 499 2.44 -29.45 -3.87
N ARG A 500 2.12 -28.98 -2.66
CA ARG A 500 3.13 -28.84 -1.60
C ARG A 500 3.76 -30.19 -1.23
N THR A 501 2.96 -31.24 -1.22
CA THR A 501 3.46 -32.61 -0.96
C THR A 501 4.35 -33.10 -2.11
N ALA A 502 3.97 -32.82 -3.36
CA ALA A 502 4.76 -33.17 -4.53
C ALA A 502 6.08 -32.40 -4.60
N GLN A 503 6.07 -31.12 -4.25
CA GLN A 503 7.30 -30.31 -4.17
C GLN A 503 8.32 -30.86 -3.17
N ALA A 504 7.86 -31.49 -2.10
CA ALA A 504 8.76 -32.14 -1.12
C ALA A 504 9.45 -33.41 -1.66
N GLN A 505 8.99 -33.94 -2.80
CA GLN A 505 9.62 -35.08 -3.47
C GLN A 505 10.64 -34.66 -4.54
N LEU A 506 10.76 -33.38 -4.83
CA LEU A 506 11.75 -32.88 -5.80
C LEU A 506 13.16 -33.18 -5.29
N PHE A 507 14.00 -33.67 -6.21
CA PHE A 507 15.39 -34.08 -5.97
C PHE A 507 15.58 -35.38 -5.14
N GLU A 508 14.47 -36.06 -4.76
CA GLU A 508 14.54 -37.39 -4.16
C GLU A 508 14.70 -38.48 -5.26
N ILE A 509 15.15 -39.66 -4.86
CA ILE A 509 15.32 -40.80 -5.77
C ILE A 509 13.94 -41.38 -6.11
N ASN A 510 13.68 -41.63 -7.40
CA ASN A 510 12.43 -42.32 -7.84
C ASN A 510 12.54 -43.84 -7.64
N ASP A 511 12.40 -44.29 -6.40
CA ASP A 511 12.36 -45.70 -6.01
C ASP A 511 10.99 -46.10 -5.42
N GLU A 512 10.83 -47.38 -5.11
CA GLU A 512 9.60 -47.89 -4.51
C GLU A 512 9.31 -47.25 -3.15
N ILE A 513 10.34 -46.90 -2.37
CA ILE A 513 10.18 -46.29 -1.05
C ILE A 513 9.61 -44.90 -1.18
N THR A 514 10.15 -44.07 -2.09
CA THR A 514 9.67 -42.71 -2.34
C THR A 514 8.25 -42.70 -2.88
N ARG A 515 7.92 -43.61 -3.79
CA ARG A 515 6.55 -43.79 -4.31
C ARG A 515 5.57 -44.21 -3.21
N SER A 516 5.95 -45.15 -2.36
CA SER A 516 5.14 -45.56 -1.21
C SER A 516 4.96 -44.46 -0.19
N ASN A 517 5.99 -43.67 0.09
CA ASN A 517 5.90 -42.52 0.97
C ASN A 517 4.94 -41.45 0.44
N PHE A 518 4.96 -41.18 -0.85
CA PHE A 518 4.00 -40.27 -1.49
C PHE A 518 2.56 -40.76 -1.29
N ILE A 519 2.28 -42.03 -1.57
CA ILE A 519 0.95 -42.64 -1.37
C ILE A 519 0.53 -42.53 0.10
N ASN A 520 1.42 -42.86 1.03
CA ASN A 520 1.17 -42.81 2.47
C ASN A 520 0.87 -41.40 3.02
N ILE A 521 1.25 -40.35 2.33
CA ILE A 521 0.90 -38.97 2.67
C ILE A 521 -0.43 -38.56 2.00
N VAL A 522 -0.61 -38.92 0.72
CA VAL A 522 -1.75 -38.47 -0.09
C VAL A 522 -3.04 -39.17 0.32
N GLU A 523 -3.01 -40.52 0.48
CA GLU A 523 -4.22 -41.27 0.80
C GLU A 523 -4.92 -40.88 2.10
N PRO A 524 -4.23 -40.70 3.25
CA PRO A 524 -4.87 -40.25 4.48
C PRO A 524 -5.56 -38.88 4.34
N TYR A 525 -4.94 -37.96 3.61
CA TYR A 525 -5.53 -36.66 3.30
C TYR A 525 -6.82 -36.81 2.48
N LEU A 526 -6.81 -37.61 1.42
CA LEU A 526 -8.00 -37.82 0.60
C LEU A 526 -9.10 -38.57 1.35
N ARG A 527 -8.75 -39.48 2.26
CA ARG A 527 -9.71 -40.16 3.17
C ARG A 527 -10.37 -39.16 4.13
N ASP A 528 -9.61 -38.18 4.64
CA ASP A 528 -10.16 -37.11 5.47
C ASP A 528 -11.14 -36.24 4.66
N VAL A 529 -10.80 -35.87 3.42
CA VAL A 529 -11.71 -35.16 2.52
C VAL A 529 -12.96 -35.96 2.22
N GLN A 530 -12.84 -37.29 2.02
CA GLN A 530 -13.95 -38.21 1.82
C GLN A 530 -14.84 -38.28 3.08
N ALA A 531 -14.27 -38.46 4.25
CA ALA A 531 -14.98 -38.47 5.53
C ALA A 531 -15.76 -37.15 5.78
N LYS A 532 -15.22 -36.04 5.31
CA LYS A 532 -15.82 -34.69 5.35
C LYS A 532 -16.78 -34.44 4.16
N ARG A 533 -17.20 -35.49 3.44
CA ARG A 533 -18.18 -35.43 2.35
C ARG A 533 -17.73 -34.67 1.10
N GLY A 534 -16.42 -34.50 0.87
CA GLY A 534 -15.90 -33.88 -0.36
C GLY A 534 -15.88 -34.85 -1.55
N LEU A 535 -15.58 -36.11 -1.30
CA LEU A 535 -15.44 -37.13 -2.32
C LEU A 535 -16.40 -38.31 -2.05
N TYR A 536 -16.93 -38.92 -3.09
CA TYR A 536 -17.56 -40.22 -3.01
C TYR A 536 -16.52 -41.32 -2.95
N ASP A 537 -15.48 -41.22 -3.78
CA ASP A 537 -14.42 -42.19 -3.90
C ASP A 537 -13.17 -41.55 -4.49
N PHE A 538 -12.00 -42.18 -4.26
CA PHE A 538 -10.73 -41.75 -4.86
C PHE A 538 -9.82 -42.95 -5.07
N ARG A 539 -8.84 -42.80 -5.97
CA ARG A 539 -7.77 -43.75 -6.19
C ARG A 539 -6.47 -43.04 -6.47
N VAL A 540 -5.41 -43.46 -5.81
CA VAL A 540 -4.04 -42.98 -6.03
C VAL A 540 -3.25 -44.09 -6.67
N ILE A 541 -2.54 -43.82 -7.76
CA ILE A 541 -1.63 -44.73 -8.42
C ILE A 541 -0.27 -44.03 -8.49
N CYS A 542 0.72 -44.61 -7.87
CA CYS A 542 2.11 -44.17 -7.91
C CYS A 542 2.99 -45.42 -7.73
N ASP A 543 3.03 -46.27 -8.76
CA ASP A 543 3.73 -47.55 -8.79
C ASP A 543 4.47 -47.75 -10.13
N GLU A 544 4.95 -48.91 -10.39
CA GLU A 544 5.68 -49.23 -11.63
C GLU A 544 4.82 -49.09 -12.90
N SER A 545 3.48 -49.16 -12.77
CA SER A 545 2.58 -49.04 -13.92
C SER A 545 2.59 -47.62 -14.54
N ASN A 546 2.79 -46.58 -13.71
CA ASN A 546 2.86 -45.20 -14.17
C ASN A 546 4.25 -44.52 -13.96
N ASN A 547 5.22 -45.26 -13.38
CA ASN A 547 6.64 -44.90 -13.33
C ASN A 547 7.47 -46.00 -14.02
N THR A 548 7.33 -46.08 -15.34
CA THR A 548 8.09 -47.02 -16.16
C THR A 548 9.59 -46.66 -16.19
N PRO A 549 10.48 -47.60 -16.59
CA PRO A 549 11.91 -47.29 -16.72
C PRO A 549 12.20 -46.04 -17.58
N ASP A 550 11.47 -45.84 -18.66
CA ASP A 550 11.64 -44.67 -19.54
C ASP A 550 11.30 -43.35 -18.81
N ILE A 551 10.32 -43.36 -17.89
CA ILE A 551 9.94 -42.18 -17.09
C ILE A 551 11.01 -41.91 -16.02
N ILE A 552 11.53 -42.95 -15.40
CA ILE A 552 12.60 -42.87 -14.42
C ILE A 552 13.88 -42.35 -15.07
N ASP A 553 14.23 -42.85 -16.26
CA ASP A 553 15.40 -42.44 -17.03
C ASP A 553 15.31 -40.96 -17.49
N ASN A 554 14.09 -40.46 -17.67
CA ASN A 554 13.83 -39.03 -17.95
C ASN A 554 13.83 -38.14 -16.70
N ASN A 555 14.14 -38.67 -15.51
CA ASN A 555 14.08 -37.99 -14.22
C ASN A 555 12.65 -37.47 -13.87
N GLU A 556 11.62 -38.17 -14.32
CA GLU A 556 10.24 -37.83 -14.01
C GLU A 556 9.71 -38.74 -12.88
N PHE A 557 8.82 -38.14 -12.05
CA PHE A 557 8.03 -38.86 -11.07
C PHE A 557 6.55 -38.61 -11.35
N ARG A 558 5.76 -39.67 -11.46
CA ARG A 558 4.32 -39.60 -11.79
C ARG A 558 3.45 -40.22 -10.71
N GLY A 559 2.51 -39.40 -10.20
CA GLY A 559 1.44 -39.85 -9.34
C GLY A 559 0.09 -39.48 -9.94
N ASP A 560 -0.74 -40.51 -10.26
CA ASP A 560 -2.07 -40.30 -10.81
C ASP A 560 -3.12 -40.35 -9.71
N ILE A 561 -3.92 -39.30 -9.59
CA ILE A 561 -4.93 -39.15 -8.56
C ILE A 561 -6.30 -39.01 -9.20
N TYR A 562 -7.12 -40.07 -9.07
CA TYR A 562 -8.49 -40.11 -9.57
C TYR A 562 -9.46 -39.73 -8.47
N LEU A 563 -10.29 -38.73 -8.72
CA LEU A 563 -11.22 -38.15 -7.75
C LEU A 563 -12.67 -38.26 -8.28
N LYS A 564 -13.58 -38.73 -7.44
CA LYS A 564 -15.02 -38.74 -7.70
C LYS A 564 -15.72 -37.76 -6.76
N PRO A 565 -15.95 -36.51 -7.22
CA PRO A 565 -16.46 -35.44 -6.36
C PRO A 565 -17.94 -35.64 -6.01
N THR A 566 -18.34 -35.15 -4.85
CA THR A 566 -19.75 -35.03 -4.46
C THR A 566 -20.41 -33.87 -5.20
N LYS A 567 -21.68 -34.06 -5.58
CA LYS A 567 -22.46 -33.01 -6.28
C LYS A 567 -23.50 -32.38 -5.36
N SER A 568 -23.75 -31.10 -5.53
CA SER A 568 -24.83 -30.38 -4.87
C SER A 568 -26.19 -30.75 -5.46
N ILE A 569 -27.23 -30.70 -4.65
CA ILE A 569 -28.62 -30.92 -5.08
C ILE A 569 -29.15 -29.60 -5.66
N ASN A 570 -29.53 -29.60 -6.94
CA ASN A 570 -30.07 -28.41 -7.61
C ASN A 570 -31.56 -28.53 -7.93
N TYR A 571 -32.08 -29.74 -7.98
CA TYR A 571 -33.50 -30.00 -8.26
C TYR A 571 -34.06 -30.97 -7.20
N VAL A 572 -35.20 -30.61 -6.65
CA VAL A 572 -35.95 -31.40 -5.70
C VAL A 572 -37.33 -31.66 -6.30
N THR A 573 -37.64 -32.91 -6.57
CA THR A 573 -38.99 -33.33 -7.00
C THR A 573 -39.70 -33.97 -5.82
N LEU A 574 -40.85 -33.41 -5.46
CA LEU A 574 -41.72 -33.95 -4.42
C LEU A 574 -42.99 -34.46 -5.08
N THR A 575 -43.28 -35.75 -4.91
CA THR A 575 -44.49 -36.38 -5.40
C THR A 575 -45.46 -36.53 -4.23
N TYR A 576 -46.63 -35.94 -4.33
CA TYR A 576 -47.69 -36.07 -3.35
C TYR A 576 -48.78 -36.96 -3.94
N VAL A 577 -49.08 -38.04 -3.26
CA VAL A 577 -50.15 -38.95 -3.65
C VAL A 577 -51.30 -38.87 -2.62
N ALA A 578 -52.44 -38.42 -3.07
CA ALA A 578 -53.66 -38.43 -2.22
C ALA A 578 -54.31 -39.82 -2.31
N THR A 579 -54.42 -40.49 -1.19
CA THR A 579 -55.08 -41.81 -1.07
C THR A 579 -56.47 -41.67 -0.48
N ARG A 580 -57.34 -42.61 -0.88
CA ARG A 580 -58.67 -42.73 -0.26
C ARG A 580 -58.56 -43.31 1.14
N THR A 581 -59.48 -42.96 2.04
CA THR A 581 -59.57 -43.53 3.38
C THR A 581 -59.81 -45.06 3.24
N GLY A 582 -58.91 -45.87 3.80
CA GLY A 582 -58.99 -47.35 3.75
C GLY A 582 -58.04 -48.07 2.81
N VAL A 583 -57.21 -47.35 2.01
CA VAL A 583 -56.14 -47.95 1.18
C VAL A 583 -54.85 -47.97 2.00
N SER A 584 -54.16 -49.10 2.07
CA SER A 584 -52.86 -49.19 2.75
C SER A 584 -51.79 -48.49 1.96
N PHE A 585 -50.80 -47.84 2.61
CA PHE A 585 -49.68 -47.16 1.93
C PHE A 585 -48.82 -48.09 1.11
N GLU A 586 -48.74 -49.40 1.46
CA GLU A 586 -47.99 -50.42 0.71
C GLU A 586 -48.61 -50.69 -0.66
N GLU A 587 -49.91 -50.61 -0.80
CA GLU A 587 -50.63 -50.81 -2.06
C GLU A 587 -50.45 -49.63 -3.03
N VAL A 588 -50.19 -48.43 -2.50
CA VAL A 588 -49.93 -47.22 -3.29
C VAL A 588 -48.49 -47.19 -3.77
N ILE A 589 -47.54 -47.61 -2.96
CA ILE A 589 -46.10 -47.63 -3.29
C ILE A 589 -45.82 -48.69 -4.39
N GLY A 590 -46.56 -49.78 -4.45
CA GLY A 590 -46.40 -50.80 -5.48
C GLY A 590 -46.93 -50.44 -6.88
N ARG A 591 -47.58 -49.26 -7.04
CA ARG A 591 -48.20 -48.79 -8.30
C ARG A 591 -47.57 -47.52 -8.88
N VAL A 592 -46.48 -46.98 -8.29
CA VAL A 592 -45.76 -45.82 -8.80
C VAL A 592 -44.51 -46.23 -9.57
#